data_5d19fafa37e530e3594b88a1f81b110e
#
_entry.id   5d19fafa37e530e3594b88a1f81b110e
#
_cell.length_a   1.000
_cell.length_b   1.000
_cell.length_c   1.000
_cell.angle_alpha   90.00
_cell.angle_beta   90.00
_cell.angle_gamma   90.00
#
_symmetry.space_group_name_H-M   'P 1'
#
loop_
_entity.id
_entity.type
_entity.pdbx_description
1 polymer ?
#
loop_
_entity_poly.entity_id
_entity_poly.type
_entity_poly.pdbx_seq_one_letter_code
_entity_poly.pdbx_strand_id
1 'polypeptide(L)'
;MMQRKWAFTAFKATMSSLCLAAIVSAEPYELSKNDLTDPKAIASPEISLFGVKLGDAEGKALDVLVNEKIPGIKAEQEATFIFLLDQRKPTGPMAGVRVQDGKVDLIFINNRFAYKTRGIFRNVLNSESPDDVRKLLGKEDYGDENVMGAMLAYDRQGFQVNYLGKDVNVEFSNPH
;
A
#
# COMPACT_ATOMS: atom_id res chain seq x y z
N MET A 1 -74.44 8.94 49.65
CA MET A 1 -74.28 8.38 48.29
C MET A 1 -73.10 9.07 47.63
N MET A 2 -71.89 8.44 47.61
CA MET A 2 -70.65 9.02 47.15
C MET A 2 -70.36 8.46 45.77
N GLN A 3 -70.36 9.32 44.74
CA GLN A 3 -69.91 8.93 43.39
C GLN A 3 -68.38 9.27 43.23
N ARG A 4 -67.62 8.21 43.04
CA ARG A 4 -66.20 8.33 42.70
C ARG A 4 -66.03 8.58 41.19
N LYS A 5 -65.52 9.70 40.82
CA LYS A 5 -65.04 10.01 39.42
C LYS A 5 -63.68 9.38 39.19
N TRP A 6 -63.61 8.51 38.22
CA TRP A 6 -62.33 7.98 37.72
C TRP A 6 -61.77 8.95 36.65
N ALA A 7 -60.59 9.47 36.89
CA ALA A 7 -59.84 10.26 35.92
C ALA A 7 -58.96 9.28 35.09
N PHE A 8 -59.25 9.20 33.80
CA PHE A 8 -58.37 8.49 32.85
C PHE A 8 -57.22 9.43 32.48
N THR A 9 -55.99 9.10 32.90
CA THR A 9 -54.78 9.73 32.47
C THR A 9 -54.30 9.08 31.16
N ALA A 10 -54.40 9.81 30.07
CA ALA A 10 -53.88 9.38 28.78
C ALA A 10 -52.35 9.43 28.77
N PHE A 11 -51.72 8.28 28.67
CA PHE A 11 -50.27 8.14 28.50
C PHE A 11 -49.94 8.38 27.04
N LYS A 12 -49.36 9.55 26.71
CA LYS A 12 -48.79 9.82 25.39
C LYS A 12 -47.45 9.08 25.28
N ALA A 13 -47.45 7.96 24.57
CA ALA A 13 -46.24 7.27 24.17
C ALA A 13 -45.56 8.07 23.03
N THR A 14 -44.50 8.74 23.35
CA THR A 14 -43.60 9.38 22.37
C THR A 14 -42.73 8.27 21.73
N MET A 15 -43.03 7.87 20.51
CA MET A 15 -42.16 7.02 19.71
C MET A 15 -40.95 7.84 19.29
N SER A 16 -39.84 7.66 19.99
CA SER A 16 -38.55 8.10 19.51
C SER A 16 -38.11 7.19 18.37
N SER A 17 -38.20 7.69 17.14
CA SER A 17 -37.62 7.04 15.96
C SER A 17 -36.12 7.06 16.09
N LEU A 18 -35.50 5.97 16.54
CA LEU A 18 -34.07 5.77 16.42
C LEU A 18 -33.75 5.55 14.93
N CYS A 19 -33.26 6.58 14.27
CA CYS A 19 -32.54 6.39 13.01
C CYS A 19 -31.27 5.60 13.31
N LEU A 20 -31.30 4.28 13.11
CA LEU A 20 -30.08 3.49 12.96
C LEU A 20 -29.41 3.98 11.66
N ALA A 21 -28.44 4.86 11.78
CA ALA A 21 -27.48 5.07 10.72
C ALA A 21 -26.75 3.74 10.51
N ALA A 22 -27.09 3.05 9.44
CA ALA A 22 -26.31 1.92 8.98
C ALA A 22 -24.88 2.43 8.76
N ILE A 23 -23.99 2.10 9.67
CA ILE A 23 -22.54 2.20 9.43
C ILE A 23 -22.31 1.20 8.31
N VAL A 24 -22.22 1.71 7.07
CA VAL A 24 -21.69 0.94 5.96
C VAL A 24 -20.23 0.72 6.36
N SER A 25 -19.98 -0.40 7.01
CA SER A 25 -18.64 -0.92 7.19
C SER A 25 -18.15 -1.19 5.78
N ALA A 26 -17.29 -0.33 5.25
CA ALA A 26 -16.54 -0.67 4.05
C ALA A 26 -15.90 -2.02 4.36
N GLU A 27 -16.21 -3.03 3.55
CA GLU A 27 -15.57 -4.34 3.62
C GLU A 27 -14.07 -4.08 3.72
N PRO A 28 -13.38 -4.66 4.74
CA PRO A 28 -11.95 -4.44 4.85
C PRO A 28 -11.33 -4.92 3.54
N TYR A 29 -10.60 -4.02 2.89
CA TYR A 29 -9.89 -4.32 1.66
C TYR A 29 -9.08 -5.60 1.88
N GLU A 30 -9.44 -6.68 1.20
CA GLU A 30 -8.82 -7.98 1.39
C GLU A 30 -7.46 -7.96 0.68
N LEU A 31 -6.41 -7.57 1.44
CA LEU A 31 -5.06 -7.51 0.92
C LEU A 31 -4.62 -8.93 0.51
N SER A 32 -4.11 -9.05 -0.70
CA SER A 32 -3.45 -10.27 -1.17
C SER A 32 -2.27 -10.58 -0.24
N LYS A 33 -2.01 -11.86 0.05
CA LYS A 33 -0.81 -12.29 0.81
C LYS A 33 0.51 -11.74 0.26
N ASN A 34 0.52 -11.28 -0.97
CA ASN A 34 1.67 -10.68 -1.66
C ASN A 34 1.59 -9.14 -1.66
N ASP A 35 0.60 -8.53 -1.03
CA ASP A 35 0.57 -7.08 -0.90
C ASP A 35 1.68 -6.61 0.04
N LEU A 36 2.45 -5.64 -0.39
CA LEU A 36 3.60 -5.12 0.35
C LEU A 36 3.21 -4.53 1.72
N THR A 37 1.94 -4.19 1.90
CA THR A 37 1.39 -3.68 3.16
C THR A 37 0.84 -4.79 4.06
N ASP A 38 0.72 -6.04 3.56
CA ASP A 38 0.28 -7.19 4.34
C ASP A 38 1.43 -7.72 5.22
N PRO A 39 1.18 -8.03 6.50
CA PRO A 39 2.16 -8.70 7.37
C PRO A 39 2.68 -10.03 6.82
N LYS A 40 1.94 -10.67 5.94
CA LYS A 40 2.29 -11.95 5.30
C LYS A 40 2.96 -11.79 3.95
N ALA A 41 3.27 -10.55 3.51
CA ALA A 41 3.93 -10.30 2.23
C ALA A 41 5.25 -11.07 2.13
N ILE A 42 5.41 -11.78 1.04
CA ILE A 42 6.57 -12.59 0.68
C ILE A 42 7.10 -12.17 -0.69
N ALA A 43 8.37 -12.49 -0.98
CA ALA A 43 8.92 -12.30 -2.31
C ALA A 43 8.15 -13.17 -3.33
N SER A 44 7.48 -12.54 -4.26
CA SER A 44 6.62 -13.18 -5.24
C SER A 44 6.46 -12.28 -6.47
N PRO A 45 6.41 -12.85 -7.69
CA PRO A 45 6.10 -12.07 -8.89
C PRO A 45 4.68 -11.46 -8.88
N GLU A 46 3.80 -11.91 -7.98
CA GLU A 46 2.43 -11.36 -7.83
C GLU A 46 2.34 -10.25 -6.78
N ILE A 47 3.42 -9.51 -6.54
CA ILE A 47 3.43 -8.40 -5.60
C ILE A 47 2.40 -7.34 -5.97
N SER A 48 1.79 -6.74 -4.97
CA SER A 48 0.89 -5.60 -5.11
C SER A 48 1.24 -4.46 -4.16
N LEU A 49 0.82 -3.25 -4.51
CA LEU A 49 0.90 -2.05 -3.67
C LEU A 49 -0.52 -1.57 -3.41
N PHE A 50 -1.04 -1.78 -2.19
CA PHE A 50 -2.44 -1.54 -1.85
C PHE A 50 -3.42 -2.27 -2.80
N GLY A 51 -3.04 -3.48 -3.27
CA GLY A 51 -3.83 -4.28 -4.21
C GLY A 51 -3.69 -3.90 -5.68
N VAL A 52 -2.90 -2.88 -6.02
CA VAL A 52 -2.51 -2.56 -7.39
C VAL A 52 -1.34 -3.45 -7.80
N LYS A 53 -1.46 -4.16 -8.92
CA LYS A 53 -0.49 -5.14 -9.45
C LYS A 53 0.10 -4.67 -10.77
N LEU A 54 1.21 -5.27 -11.15
CA LEU A 54 1.73 -5.16 -12.52
C LEU A 54 0.67 -5.67 -13.51
N GLY A 55 0.51 -4.95 -14.61
CA GLY A 55 -0.49 -5.24 -15.64
C GLY A 55 -1.90 -4.70 -15.36
N ASP A 56 -2.19 -4.19 -14.17
CA ASP A 56 -3.46 -3.53 -13.88
C ASP A 56 -3.66 -2.28 -14.76
N ALA A 57 -4.91 -2.02 -15.13
CA ALA A 57 -5.26 -0.83 -15.88
C ALA A 57 -5.01 0.45 -15.09
N GLU A 58 -4.61 1.53 -15.75
CA GLU A 58 -4.41 2.86 -15.16
C GLU A 58 -5.60 3.31 -14.31
N GLY A 59 -6.84 3.12 -14.80
CA GLY A 59 -8.05 3.49 -14.06
C GLY A 59 -8.12 2.85 -12.69
N LYS A 60 -7.78 1.55 -12.57
CA LYS A 60 -7.73 0.86 -11.27
C LYS A 60 -6.65 1.45 -10.36
N ALA A 61 -5.48 1.76 -10.90
CA ALA A 61 -4.40 2.36 -10.12
C ALA A 61 -4.79 3.75 -9.59
N LEU A 62 -5.46 4.57 -10.41
CA LEU A 62 -5.97 5.88 -10.01
C LEU A 62 -7.06 5.74 -8.95
N ASP A 63 -8.01 4.84 -9.11
CA ASP A 63 -9.08 4.64 -8.13
C ASP A 63 -8.52 4.25 -6.77
N VAL A 64 -7.63 3.26 -6.71
CA VAL A 64 -7.09 2.75 -5.45
C VAL A 64 -6.08 3.71 -4.82
N LEU A 65 -5.14 4.25 -5.59
CA LEU A 65 -4.02 5.01 -5.02
C LEU A 65 -4.31 6.50 -4.86
N VAL A 66 -5.18 7.08 -5.70
CA VAL A 66 -5.45 8.52 -5.73
C VAL A 66 -6.84 8.84 -5.16
N ASN A 67 -7.89 8.15 -5.63
CA ASN A 67 -9.27 8.46 -5.28
C ASN A 67 -9.65 7.91 -3.88
N GLU A 68 -9.16 6.72 -3.54
CA GLU A 68 -9.30 6.18 -2.19
C GLU A 68 -8.28 6.85 -1.26
N LYS A 69 -8.76 7.36 -0.12
CA LYS A 69 -7.87 8.01 0.86
C LYS A 69 -7.13 6.95 1.68
N ILE A 70 -5.88 6.70 1.33
CA ILE A 70 -5.00 5.83 2.12
C ILE A 70 -4.50 6.59 3.37
N PRO A 71 -4.77 6.11 4.60
CA PRO A 71 -4.39 6.83 5.80
C PRO A 71 -2.88 7.13 5.89
N GLY A 72 -2.56 8.41 6.08
CA GLY A 72 -1.18 8.88 6.21
C GLY A 72 -0.40 8.99 4.89
N ILE A 73 -1.06 8.79 3.75
CA ILE A 73 -0.46 8.90 2.42
C ILE A 73 -1.12 10.03 1.64
N LYS A 74 -0.31 10.80 0.93
CA LYS A 74 -0.70 11.73 -0.11
C LYS A 74 -0.28 11.14 -1.44
N ALA A 75 -1.21 10.94 -2.36
CA ALA A 75 -0.90 10.55 -3.73
C ALA A 75 -0.74 11.78 -4.62
N GLU A 76 0.21 11.73 -5.54
CA GLU A 76 0.45 12.75 -6.57
C GLU A 76 0.67 12.04 -7.90
N GLN A 77 -0.07 12.47 -8.93
CA GLN A 77 0.15 12.00 -10.30
C GLN A 77 1.04 12.99 -11.04
N GLU A 78 2.12 12.49 -11.61
CA GLU A 78 3.05 13.28 -12.42
C GLU A 78 3.48 12.46 -13.65
N ALA A 79 3.15 12.96 -14.83
CA ALA A 79 3.37 12.26 -16.11
C ALA A 79 2.83 10.82 -16.06
N THR A 80 3.72 9.82 -16.17
CA THR A 80 3.39 8.40 -16.15
C THR A 80 3.43 7.78 -14.75
N PHE A 81 3.74 8.57 -13.71
CA PHE A 81 3.88 8.06 -12.36
C PHE A 81 2.71 8.46 -11.46
N ILE A 82 2.34 7.57 -10.57
CA ILE A 82 1.52 7.85 -9.39
C ILE A 82 2.45 7.66 -8.19
N PHE A 83 2.85 8.78 -7.57
CA PHE A 83 3.72 8.81 -6.41
C PHE A 83 2.92 8.78 -5.12
N LEU A 84 3.42 8.03 -4.14
CA LEU A 84 2.90 8.00 -2.78
C LEU A 84 3.92 8.66 -1.84
N LEU A 85 3.47 9.70 -1.15
CA LEU A 85 4.28 10.50 -0.24
C LEU A 85 3.74 10.35 1.19
N ASP A 86 4.61 10.56 2.19
CA ASP A 86 4.16 10.70 3.57
C ASP A 86 3.36 12.00 3.71
N GLN A 87 2.11 11.89 4.16
CA GLN A 87 1.22 13.04 4.32
C GLN A 87 1.77 14.06 5.30
N ARG A 88 2.52 13.64 6.32
CA ARG A 88 3.08 14.52 7.35
C ARG A 88 4.38 15.18 6.93
N LYS A 89 5.14 14.53 6.05
CA LYS A 89 6.44 15.00 5.58
C LYS A 89 6.62 14.67 4.09
N PRO A 90 5.95 15.39 3.19
CA PRO A 90 5.99 15.09 1.75
C PRO A 90 7.29 15.58 1.09
N THR A 91 8.44 15.09 1.55
CA THR A 91 9.77 15.50 1.05
C THR A 91 10.23 14.72 -0.17
N GLY A 92 9.42 13.81 -0.67
CA GLY A 92 9.69 12.99 -1.86
C GLY A 92 8.91 11.69 -1.84
N PRO A 93 8.83 10.99 -2.97
CA PRO A 93 8.14 9.73 -3.08
C PRO A 93 8.74 8.69 -2.14
N MET A 94 7.88 7.87 -1.54
CA MET A 94 8.29 6.72 -0.74
C MET A 94 7.87 5.39 -1.39
N ALA A 95 6.89 5.43 -2.26
CA ALA A 95 6.40 4.33 -3.07
C ALA A 95 5.66 4.88 -4.28
N GLY A 96 5.29 4.03 -5.21
CA GLY A 96 4.46 4.42 -6.35
C GLY A 96 4.42 3.37 -7.43
N VAL A 97 3.73 3.74 -8.50
CA VAL A 97 3.64 2.93 -9.70
C VAL A 97 3.93 3.79 -10.93
N ARG A 98 4.47 3.16 -11.98
CA ARG A 98 4.53 3.76 -13.30
C ARG A 98 3.44 3.14 -14.17
N VAL A 99 2.80 3.97 -14.96
CA VAL A 99 1.81 3.56 -15.96
C VAL A 99 2.39 3.82 -17.35
N GLN A 100 2.47 2.77 -18.15
CA GLN A 100 2.89 2.85 -19.55
C GLN A 100 1.85 2.12 -20.40
N ASP A 101 1.45 2.73 -21.52
CA ASP A 101 0.43 2.18 -22.43
C ASP A 101 -0.88 1.81 -21.72
N GLY A 102 -1.30 2.63 -20.73
CA GLY A 102 -2.53 2.44 -19.95
C GLY A 102 -2.49 1.30 -18.94
N LYS A 103 -1.30 0.75 -18.62
CA LYS A 103 -1.11 -0.33 -17.67
C LYS A 103 0.03 -0.04 -16.70
N VAL A 104 -0.09 -0.53 -15.48
CA VAL A 104 0.99 -0.52 -14.49
C VAL A 104 2.10 -1.45 -14.98
N ASP A 105 3.26 -0.91 -15.26
CA ASP A 105 4.45 -1.65 -15.72
C ASP A 105 5.58 -1.69 -14.69
N LEU A 106 5.50 -0.83 -13.67
CA LEU A 106 6.48 -0.80 -12.58
C LEU A 106 5.78 -0.45 -11.27
N ILE A 107 6.18 -1.13 -10.19
CA ILE A 107 5.87 -0.78 -8.81
C ILE A 107 7.19 -0.53 -8.12
N PHE A 108 7.33 0.55 -7.37
CA PHE A 108 8.52 0.80 -6.57
C PHE A 108 8.17 1.16 -5.12
N ILE A 109 9.09 0.81 -4.23
CA ILE A 109 9.08 1.20 -2.81
C ILE A 109 10.50 1.56 -2.41
N ASN A 110 10.67 2.46 -1.45
CA ASN A 110 11.99 2.77 -0.91
C ASN A 110 12.01 2.68 0.64
N ASN A 111 13.18 2.90 1.25
CA ASN A 111 13.35 2.79 2.69
C ASN A 111 12.44 3.69 3.52
N ARG A 112 11.92 4.80 2.97
CA ARG A 112 10.91 5.63 3.62
C ARG A 112 9.56 4.92 3.75
N PHE A 113 9.28 3.93 2.88
CA PHE A 113 8.06 3.13 2.91
C PHE A 113 8.17 1.91 3.85
N ALA A 114 9.35 1.63 4.40
CA ALA A 114 9.60 0.44 5.23
C ALA A 114 8.62 0.30 6.41
N TYR A 115 8.14 1.41 6.99
CA TYR A 115 7.17 1.37 8.10
C TYR A 115 5.77 0.87 7.70
N LYS A 116 5.42 0.96 6.42
CA LYS A 116 4.17 0.41 5.87
C LYS A 116 4.35 -0.95 5.22
N THR A 117 5.57 -1.29 4.82
CA THR A 117 5.91 -2.59 4.24
C THR A 117 6.03 -3.65 5.34
N ARG A 118 5.73 -4.90 5.02
CA ARG A 118 5.83 -6.04 5.92
C ARG A 118 6.67 -7.15 5.29
N GLY A 119 6.92 -8.21 6.05
CA GLY A 119 7.65 -9.39 5.57
C GLY A 119 9.08 -9.08 5.13
N ILE A 120 9.54 -9.83 4.11
CA ILE A 120 10.92 -9.79 3.68
C ILE A 120 11.33 -8.44 3.10
N PHE A 121 10.43 -7.75 2.38
CA PHE A 121 10.75 -6.45 1.78
C PHE A 121 10.94 -5.35 2.81
N ARG A 122 10.31 -5.43 3.99
CA ARG A 122 10.64 -4.53 5.10
C ARG A 122 12.10 -4.69 5.53
N ASN A 123 12.58 -5.94 5.60
CA ASN A 123 13.97 -6.20 5.99
C ASN A 123 14.94 -5.75 4.90
N VAL A 124 14.60 -5.97 3.62
CA VAL A 124 15.39 -5.46 2.48
C VAL A 124 15.49 -3.94 2.52
N LEU A 125 14.38 -3.23 2.72
CA LEU A 125 14.37 -1.76 2.79
C LEU A 125 15.14 -1.19 3.98
N ASN A 126 15.33 -1.97 5.05
CA ASN A 126 16.11 -1.60 6.23
C ASN A 126 17.53 -2.16 6.21
N SER A 127 17.96 -2.80 5.12
CA SER A 127 19.33 -3.31 4.99
C SER A 127 20.32 -2.16 4.83
N GLU A 128 21.51 -2.32 5.39
CA GLU A 128 22.56 -1.30 5.36
C GLU A 128 23.56 -1.51 4.22
N SER A 129 23.55 -2.71 3.62
CA SER A 129 24.47 -3.09 2.57
C SER A 129 23.85 -4.09 1.59
N PRO A 130 24.42 -4.20 0.35
CA PRO A 130 24.07 -5.26 -0.59
C PRO A 130 24.23 -6.66 -0.01
N ASP A 131 25.25 -6.88 0.83
CA ASP A 131 25.47 -8.17 1.48
C ASP A 131 24.37 -8.56 2.46
N ASP A 132 23.73 -7.60 3.09
CA ASP A 132 22.57 -7.89 3.94
C ASP A 132 21.37 -8.36 3.12
N VAL A 133 21.18 -7.79 1.95
CA VAL A 133 20.16 -8.27 1.00
C VAL A 133 20.49 -9.70 0.53
N ARG A 134 21.75 -9.99 0.21
CA ARG A 134 22.18 -11.35 -0.16
C ARG A 134 21.96 -12.37 0.96
N LYS A 135 22.13 -11.96 2.24
CA LYS A 135 21.81 -12.83 3.39
C LYS A 135 20.31 -13.12 3.49
N LEU A 136 19.46 -12.17 3.10
CA LEU A 136 18.00 -12.31 3.17
C LEU A 136 17.43 -13.08 1.97
N LEU A 137 17.91 -12.80 0.77
CA LEU A 137 17.30 -13.26 -0.50
C LEU A 137 18.14 -14.30 -1.25
N GLY A 138 19.39 -14.52 -0.83
CA GLY A 138 20.36 -15.28 -1.56
C GLY A 138 21.09 -14.43 -2.62
N LYS A 139 21.88 -15.09 -3.46
CA LYS A 139 22.64 -14.43 -4.52
C LYS A 139 21.69 -13.94 -5.62
N GLU A 140 21.89 -12.71 -6.07
CA GLU A 140 21.22 -12.10 -7.21
C GLU A 140 21.54 -12.83 -8.53
N ASP A 141 20.66 -12.72 -9.51
CA ASP A 141 20.88 -13.21 -10.86
C ASP A 141 21.91 -12.34 -11.61
N TYR A 142 21.86 -11.03 -11.39
CA TYR A 142 22.83 -10.05 -11.87
C TYR A 142 23.06 -8.97 -10.81
N GLY A 143 24.32 -8.52 -10.65
CA GLY A 143 24.70 -7.47 -9.73
C GLY A 143 25.73 -6.52 -10.35
N ASP A 144 25.59 -5.22 -10.07
CA ASP A 144 26.55 -4.17 -10.38
C ASP A 144 26.78 -3.32 -9.15
N GLU A 145 28.03 -3.20 -8.72
CA GLU A 145 28.42 -2.40 -7.55
C GLU A 145 29.57 -1.47 -7.91
N ASN A 146 29.42 -0.21 -7.57
CA ASN A 146 30.44 0.82 -7.79
C ASN A 146 30.40 1.87 -6.68
N VAL A 147 31.26 2.88 -6.76
CA VAL A 147 31.39 3.94 -5.74
C VAL A 147 30.13 4.79 -5.56
N MET A 148 29.22 4.75 -6.50
CA MET A 148 27.97 5.52 -6.43
C MET A 148 26.81 4.74 -5.84
N GLY A 149 26.87 3.40 -5.90
CA GLY A 149 25.82 2.54 -5.39
C GLY A 149 25.94 1.10 -5.86
N ALA A 150 24.86 0.38 -5.69
CA ALA A 150 24.74 -1.01 -6.12
C ALA A 150 23.36 -1.28 -6.71
N MET A 151 23.31 -2.20 -7.66
CA MET A 151 22.08 -2.80 -8.18
C MET A 151 22.17 -4.32 -8.06
N LEU A 152 21.16 -4.92 -7.48
CA LEU A 152 21.03 -6.37 -7.34
C LEU A 152 19.72 -6.79 -8.04
N ALA A 153 19.81 -7.47 -9.17
CA ALA A 153 18.65 -7.93 -9.92
C ALA A 153 18.33 -9.38 -9.57
N TYR A 154 17.09 -9.61 -9.23
CA TYR A 154 16.47 -10.91 -8.96
C TYR A 154 15.45 -11.20 -10.07
N ASP A 155 15.95 -11.40 -11.29
CA ASP A 155 15.14 -11.47 -12.50
C ASP A 155 14.10 -12.62 -12.45
N ARG A 156 14.47 -13.74 -11.85
CA ARG A 156 13.55 -14.87 -11.66
C ARG A 156 12.39 -14.55 -10.72
N GLN A 157 12.57 -13.61 -9.82
CA GLN A 157 11.56 -13.13 -8.89
C GLN A 157 10.85 -11.86 -9.39
N GLY A 158 11.36 -11.22 -10.46
CA GLY A 158 10.75 -10.07 -11.09
C GLY A 158 10.96 -8.76 -10.33
N PHE A 159 12.10 -8.58 -9.65
CA PHE A 159 12.44 -7.33 -8.99
C PHE A 159 13.95 -7.06 -8.93
N GLN A 160 14.29 -5.81 -8.68
CA GLN A 160 15.67 -5.38 -8.39
C GLN A 160 15.72 -4.53 -7.13
N VAL A 161 16.87 -4.57 -6.47
CA VAL A 161 17.19 -3.73 -5.30
C VAL A 161 18.30 -2.77 -5.68
N ASN A 162 18.04 -1.48 -5.53
CA ASN A 162 18.98 -0.43 -5.86
C ASN A 162 19.43 0.28 -4.59
N TYR A 163 20.73 0.48 -4.45
CA TYR A 163 21.35 1.32 -3.45
C TYR A 163 21.90 2.58 -4.08
N LEU A 164 21.55 3.74 -3.51
CA LEU A 164 22.14 5.03 -3.88
C LEU A 164 22.52 5.74 -2.58
N GLY A 165 23.76 5.57 -2.15
CA GLY A 165 24.21 6.00 -0.84
C GLY A 165 23.48 5.24 0.28
N LYS A 166 22.63 5.96 1.05
CA LYS A 166 21.79 5.37 2.11
C LYS A 166 20.37 5.03 1.67
N ASP A 167 20.02 5.41 0.46
CA ASP A 167 18.69 5.16 -0.07
C ASP A 167 18.64 3.75 -0.67
N VAL A 168 17.70 2.95 -0.20
CA VAL A 168 17.40 1.62 -0.72
C VAL A 168 16.05 1.71 -1.45
N ASN A 169 16.04 1.27 -2.69
CA ASN A 169 14.84 1.22 -3.53
C ASN A 169 14.64 -0.20 -4.06
N VAL A 170 13.41 -0.68 -4.04
CA VAL A 170 13.04 -1.96 -4.65
C VAL A 170 12.05 -1.65 -5.77
N GLU A 171 12.34 -2.17 -6.94
CA GLU A 171 11.53 -2.01 -8.14
C GLU A 171 11.06 -3.37 -8.63
N PHE A 172 9.75 -3.49 -8.84
CA PHE A 172 9.11 -4.67 -9.40
C PHE A 172 8.68 -4.34 -10.83
N SER A 173 9.07 -5.16 -11.78
CA SER A 173 8.67 -5.05 -13.18
C SER A 173 8.38 -6.43 -13.74
N ASN A 174 7.66 -6.49 -14.86
CA ASN A 174 7.53 -7.76 -15.57
C ASN A 174 8.94 -8.23 -16.02
N PRO A 175 9.29 -9.51 -15.84
CA PRO A 175 10.51 -10.06 -16.41
C PRO A 175 10.51 -9.84 -17.92
N HIS A 176 11.63 -9.38 -18.44
CA HIS A 176 11.86 -9.20 -19.88
C HIS A 176 12.14 -10.52 -20.58
#